data_0ebde2859a8e175beb29593bc6c66d1d
#
_entry.id   0ebde2859a8e175beb29593bc6c66d1d
#
_cell.length_a   1.000
_cell.length_b   1.000
_cell.length_c   1.000
_cell.angle_alpha   90.00
_cell.angle_beta   90.00
_cell.angle_gamma   90.00
#
_symmetry.space_group_name_H-M   'P 1'
#
loop_
_entity.id
_entity.type
_entity.pdbx_description
1 polymer ?
#
loop_
_entity_poly.entity_id
_entity_poly.type
_entity_poly.pdbx_seq_one_letter_code
_entity_poly.pdbx_strand_id
1 'polypeptide(L)'
;MDLSYHIEELLFLNDCVIIPTIGGFIVNRASASIDFVEQQLLPPQKTVSFNPKLVNNDGLLANHIAQKEHLTYKQATLKIEAFSRQIEI
;
A
#
# COMPACT_ATOMS: atom_id res chain seq x y z
N MET A 1 -6.15 5.09 -15.61
CA MET A 1 -5.07 4.68 -14.71
C MET A 1 -5.63 3.87 -13.56
N ASP A 2 -5.03 2.75 -13.27
CA ASP A 2 -5.48 1.90 -12.18
C ASP A 2 -4.56 2.08 -10.96
N LEU A 3 -5.05 2.80 -9.95
CA LEU A 3 -4.29 3.02 -8.73
C LEU A 3 -4.06 1.77 -7.92
N SER A 4 -4.95 0.77 -8.05
CA SER A 4 -4.78 -0.50 -7.35
C SER A 4 -3.46 -1.18 -7.74
N TYR A 5 -3.09 -1.10 -9.01
CA TYR A 5 -1.84 -1.65 -9.49
C TYR A 5 -0.63 -0.97 -8.82
N HIS A 6 -0.67 0.35 -8.72
CA HIS A 6 0.42 1.10 -8.08
C HIS A 6 0.51 0.81 -6.58
N ILE A 7 -0.63 0.66 -5.92
CA ILE A 7 -0.67 0.33 -4.50
C ILE A 7 -0.09 -1.07 -4.26
N GLU A 8 -0.49 -2.05 -5.06
CA GLU A 8 0.05 -3.40 -4.99
C GLU A 8 1.57 -3.41 -5.17
N GLU A 9 2.05 -2.70 -6.18
CA GLU A 9 3.47 -2.64 -6.49
C GLU A 9 4.25 -2.03 -5.31
N LEU A 10 3.73 -0.96 -4.71
CA LEU A 10 4.36 -0.35 -3.56
C LEU A 10 4.32 -1.22 -2.30
N LEU A 11 3.24 -1.98 -2.11
CA LEU A 11 3.13 -2.90 -0.98
C LEU A 11 4.08 -4.09 -1.11
N PHE A 12 4.53 -4.38 -2.32
CA PHE A 12 5.54 -5.39 -2.54
C PHE A 12 6.92 -4.94 -2.02
N LEU A 13 7.20 -3.64 -2.14
CA LEU A 13 8.50 -3.06 -1.80
C LEU A 13 8.53 -2.36 -0.44
N ASN A 14 7.37 -1.99 0.11
CA ASN A 14 7.26 -1.20 1.32
C ASN A 14 6.27 -1.84 2.28
N ASP A 15 6.45 -1.58 3.57
CA ASP A 15 5.57 -2.14 4.60
C ASP A 15 4.35 -1.27 4.87
N CYS A 16 4.31 -0.07 4.33
CA CYS A 16 3.19 0.84 4.53
C CYS A 16 3.01 1.72 3.30
N VAL A 17 1.77 1.84 2.83
CA VAL A 17 1.41 2.73 1.73
C VAL A 17 0.22 3.57 2.16
N ILE A 18 0.39 4.89 2.20
CA ILE A 18 -0.66 5.82 2.63
C ILE A 18 -1.35 6.41 1.41
N ILE A 19 -2.68 6.31 1.39
CA ILE A 19 -3.52 7.02 0.43
C ILE A 19 -4.06 8.24 1.17
N PRO A 20 -3.60 9.46 0.85
CA PRO A 20 -4.04 10.66 1.56
C PRO A 20 -5.57 10.74 1.61
N THR A 21 -6.10 11.14 2.76
CA THR A 21 -7.52 11.29 3.09
C THR A 21 -8.31 9.99 3.26
N ILE A 22 -7.79 8.85 2.80
CA ILE A 22 -8.46 7.55 2.94
C ILE A 22 -7.88 6.76 4.12
N GLY A 23 -6.58 6.52 4.11
CA GLY A 23 -5.92 5.72 5.13
C GLY A 23 -4.69 5.02 4.61
N GLY A 24 -4.10 4.15 5.41
CA GLY A 24 -2.87 3.45 5.06
C GLY A 24 -3.03 1.94 5.05
N PHE A 25 -2.39 1.30 4.09
CA PHE A 25 -2.24 -0.15 4.07
C PHE A 25 -0.92 -0.52 4.75
N ILE A 26 -0.98 -1.50 5.64
CA ILE A 26 0.18 -1.96 6.39
C ILE A 26 0.39 -3.43 6.09
N VAL A 27 1.61 -3.78 5.71
CA VAL A 27 1.99 -5.16 5.43
C VAL A 27 2.63 -5.74 6.67
N ASN A 28 2.07 -6.84 7.16
CA ASN A 28 2.62 -7.60 8.27
C ASN A 28 3.25 -8.87 7.70
N ARG A 29 4.53 -9.09 7.98
CA ARG A 29 5.27 -10.26 7.50
C ARG A 29 5.66 -11.13 8.66
N ALA A 30 5.31 -12.41 8.58
CA ALA A 30 5.74 -13.41 9.54
C ALA A 30 6.84 -14.25 8.88
N SER A 31 7.94 -14.44 9.61
CA SER A 31 9.04 -15.29 9.14
C SER A 31 8.60 -16.75 9.13
N ALA A 32 9.33 -17.58 8.36
CA ALA A 32 9.15 -19.02 8.42
C ALA A 32 9.39 -19.51 9.85
N SER A 33 8.61 -20.48 10.29
CA SER A 33 8.70 -21.03 11.62
C SER A 33 8.50 -22.54 11.59
N ILE A 34 8.88 -23.21 12.69
CA ILE A 34 8.68 -24.64 12.85
C ILE A 34 7.63 -24.85 13.93
N ASP A 35 6.58 -25.59 13.59
CA ASP A 35 5.56 -26.00 14.55
C ASP A 35 6.02 -27.29 15.20
N PHE A 36 6.50 -27.22 16.45
CA PHE A 36 7.02 -28.37 17.16
C PHE A 36 5.94 -29.36 17.56
N VAL A 37 4.68 -28.91 17.71
CA VAL A 37 3.57 -29.80 18.06
C VAL A 37 3.19 -30.67 16.86
N GLU A 38 3.09 -30.04 15.69
CA GLU A 38 2.71 -30.74 14.46
C GLU A 38 3.91 -31.15 13.64
N GLN A 39 5.11 -30.75 14.07
CA GLN A 39 6.37 -31.01 13.36
C GLN A 39 6.34 -30.53 11.91
N GLN A 40 5.75 -29.35 11.72
CA GLN A 40 5.63 -28.74 10.39
C GLN A 40 6.49 -27.50 10.28
N LEU A 41 7.10 -27.29 9.10
CA LEU A 41 7.74 -26.06 8.77
C LEU A 41 6.68 -25.12 8.17
N LEU A 42 6.41 -24.00 8.86
CA LEU A 42 5.45 -23.02 8.41
C LEU A 42 6.13 -22.00 7.50
N PRO A 43 5.60 -21.77 6.30
CA PRO A 43 6.21 -20.81 5.38
C PRO A 43 6.04 -19.37 5.89
N PRO A 44 6.87 -18.44 5.39
CA PRO A 44 6.65 -17.03 5.68
C PRO A 44 5.28 -16.59 5.20
N GLN A 45 4.62 -15.74 5.99
CA GLN A 45 3.29 -15.25 5.64
C GLN A 45 3.31 -13.73 5.54
N LYS A 46 2.46 -13.22 4.65
CA LYS A 46 2.28 -11.79 4.44
C LYS A 46 0.80 -11.49 4.52
N THR A 47 0.43 -10.60 5.44
CA THR A 47 -0.95 -10.14 5.58
C THR A 47 -0.98 -8.63 5.40
N VAL A 48 -2.09 -8.12 4.87
CA VAL A 48 -2.29 -6.68 4.67
C VAL A 48 -3.46 -6.24 5.52
N SER A 49 -3.23 -5.21 6.34
CA SER A 49 -4.29 -4.58 7.12
C SER A 49 -4.45 -3.13 6.70
N PHE A 50 -5.60 -2.53 7.03
CA PHE A 50 -5.91 -1.16 6.67
C PHE A 50 -6.18 -0.34 7.92
N ASN A 51 -5.53 0.84 8.01
CA ASN A 51 -5.74 1.77 9.11
C ASN A 51 -6.24 3.11 8.56
N PRO A 52 -7.53 3.46 8.80
CA PRO A 52 -8.08 4.70 8.28
C PRO A 52 -7.53 5.96 8.95
N LYS A 53 -6.75 5.83 10.02
CA LYS A 53 -6.13 6.97 10.69
C LYS A 53 -4.81 7.38 10.06
N LEU A 54 -4.23 6.56 9.20
CA LEU A 54 -2.97 6.87 8.53
C LEU A 54 -3.25 7.68 7.27
N VAL A 55 -3.46 8.98 7.44
CA VAL A 55 -3.86 9.86 6.34
C VAL A 55 -2.81 10.92 5.99
N ASN A 56 -1.68 10.92 6.67
CA ASN A 56 -0.62 11.89 6.40
C ASN A 56 0.05 11.58 5.07
N ASN A 57 0.11 12.57 4.19
CA ASN A 57 0.73 12.40 2.89
C ASN A 57 2.26 12.38 3.01
N ASP A 58 2.86 11.22 2.86
CA ASP A 58 4.31 11.06 2.86
C ASP A 58 4.92 11.18 1.45
N GLY A 59 4.09 11.36 0.42
CA GLY A 59 4.54 11.52 -0.94
C GLY A 59 4.90 10.22 -1.66
N LEU A 60 4.89 9.09 -0.99
CA LEU A 60 5.34 7.83 -1.59
C LEU A 60 4.49 7.42 -2.79
N LEU A 61 3.18 7.41 -2.63
CA LEU A 61 2.27 7.02 -3.71
C LEU A 61 2.31 8.01 -4.86
N ALA A 62 2.27 9.31 -4.57
CA ALA A 62 2.31 10.35 -5.60
C ALA A 62 3.60 10.31 -6.40
N ASN A 63 4.74 10.15 -5.74
CA ASN A 63 6.03 10.02 -6.43
C ASN A 63 6.08 8.79 -7.31
N HIS A 64 5.58 7.66 -6.83
CA HIS A 64 5.55 6.42 -7.61
C HIS A 64 4.72 6.58 -8.88
N ILE A 65 3.52 7.15 -8.76
CA ILE A 65 2.63 7.38 -9.90
C ILE A 65 3.28 8.35 -10.88
N ALA A 66 3.87 9.43 -10.38
CA ALA A 66 4.52 10.42 -11.23
C ALA A 66 5.62 9.78 -12.08
N GLN A 67 6.43 8.90 -11.50
CA GLN A 67 7.51 8.23 -12.21
C GLN A 67 6.99 7.22 -13.23
N LYS A 68 6.01 6.40 -12.83
CA LYS A 68 5.50 5.33 -13.70
C LYS A 68 4.63 5.84 -14.84
N GLU A 69 3.87 6.90 -14.60
CA GLU A 69 2.93 7.44 -15.58
C GLU A 69 3.48 8.66 -16.31
N HIS A 70 4.74 9.05 -16.04
CA HIS A 70 5.37 10.22 -16.64
C HIS A 70 4.57 11.50 -16.38
N LEU A 71 4.18 11.69 -15.12
CA LEU A 71 3.42 12.86 -14.67
C LEU A 71 4.25 13.69 -13.71
N THR A 72 3.83 14.93 -13.50
CA THR A 72 4.40 15.75 -12.42
C THR A 72 3.81 15.27 -11.09
N TYR A 73 4.48 15.62 -9.99
CA TYR A 73 3.97 15.31 -8.65
C TYR A 73 2.56 15.88 -8.45
N LYS A 74 2.34 17.10 -8.91
CA LYS A 74 1.04 17.76 -8.81
C LYS A 74 -0.05 16.99 -9.58
N GLN A 75 0.26 16.54 -10.78
CA GLN A 75 -0.67 15.76 -11.58
C GLN A 75 -1.00 14.43 -10.92
N ALA A 76 0.01 13.76 -10.36
CA ALA A 76 -0.18 12.51 -9.64
C ALA A 76 -1.06 12.72 -8.41
N THR A 77 -0.84 13.79 -7.66
CA THR A 77 -1.68 14.13 -6.50
C THR A 77 -3.13 14.34 -6.89
N LEU A 78 -3.39 15.03 -8.01
CA LEU A 78 -4.75 15.22 -8.49
C LEU A 78 -5.42 13.91 -8.85
N LYS A 79 -4.70 12.97 -9.42
CA LYS A 79 -5.26 11.64 -9.73
C LYS A 79 -5.57 10.85 -8.46
N ILE A 80 -4.74 10.96 -7.43
CA ILE A 80 -5.02 10.33 -6.14
C ILE A 80 -6.28 10.93 -5.51
N GLU A 81 -6.44 12.23 -5.56
CA GLU A 81 -7.64 12.89 -5.04
C GLU A 81 -8.90 12.44 -5.76
N ALA A 82 -8.85 12.31 -7.08
CA ALA A 82 -9.98 11.81 -7.86
C ALA A 82 -10.32 10.37 -7.48
N PHE A 83 -9.31 9.52 -7.27
CA PHE A 83 -9.50 8.16 -6.81
C PHE A 83 -10.14 8.12 -5.42
N SER A 84 -9.69 8.99 -4.52
CA SER A 84 -10.25 9.09 -3.17
C SER A 84 -11.74 9.42 -3.17
N ARG A 85 -12.16 10.29 -4.07
CA ARG A 85 -13.57 10.65 -4.19
C ARG A 85 -14.43 9.50 -4.67
N GLN A 86 -13.87 8.59 -5.48
CA GLN A 86 -14.58 7.42 -5.99
C GLN A 86 -14.76 6.33 -4.94
N ILE A 87 -13.90 6.32 -3.92
CA ILE A 87 -13.93 5.31 -2.85
C ILE A 87 -14.72 5.80 -1.63
N GLU A 88 -15.44 6.90 -1.73
CA GLU A 88 -16.21 7.40 -0.61
C GLU A 88 -17.15 6.33 -0.04
N ILE A 89 -16.95 6.08 1.24
CA ILE A 89 -17.72 5.10 2.00
C ILE A 89 -18.70 5.85 2.90
#